data_a65001a15f6dd5630144f2e355cdbe6e
#
_entry.id   a65001a15f6dd5630144f2e355cdbe6e
#
_cell.length_a   1.000
_cell.length_b   1.000
_cell.length_c   1.000
_cell.angle_alpha   90.00
_cell.angle_beta   90.00
_cell.angle_gamma   90.00
#
_symmetry.space_group_name_H-M   'P 1'
#
loop_
_entity.id
_entity.type
_entity.pdbx_description
1 polymer ?
#
loop_
_entity_poly.entity_id
_entity_poly.type
_entity_poly.pdbx_seq_one_letter_code
_entity_poly.pdbx_strand_id
1 'polypeptide(L)'
;VYGAAFLRFSNRYPGLWENKAALFAQGVVFAFTMLGALIAVGLYHARQRAGTIGVVVRVVAGVALGLAGVTIIFYVFPTLYFGRGFFAYAAFLSILGILLARIVFGNVVDEEVFKRRVLVFGAGKRAESLTMLRRRTDQRGFKIIGFVRCEGDGDVVPDDRVVHLTIPMHEFAVAASIDEVVIAMDDRRQNFPLHDLLECRVKGIDVLDLMNFLERETGKVKLDVMNPSWIIFSDGFKRNGLREFVRRAFDLVASFGLLAIAWPLMIVAAIAIKIEDGLGAPIFYRQRRVGIDGEVFNLLKFRSMSVNAEADGKAQWAQKNDSRVTRIGALMRKTRIDELPQLLNVLRGDMSFVGPRPERPEFVSQLNERIPYY
;
A
#
# COMPACT_ATOMS: atom_id res chain seq x y z
N VAL A 1 -6.24 24.89 17.50
CA VAL A 1 -5.37 25.84 18.19
C VAL A 1 -6.15 26.67 19.20
N TYR A 2 -7.15 27.48 18.78
CA TYR A 2 -7.90 28.35 19.68
C TYR A 2 -8.57 27.60 20.85
N GLY A 3 -9.20 26.43 20.59
CA GLY A 3 -9.79 25.60 21.64
C GLY A 3 -8.76 25.07 22.66
N ALA A 4 -7.59 24.65 22.18
CA ALA A 4 -6.51 24.19 23.05
C ALA A 4 -5.92 25.32 23.89
N ALA A 5 -5.78 26.51 23.29
CA ALA A 5 -5.34 27.72 23.98
C ALA A 5 -6.37 28.15 25.04
N PHE A 6 -7.67 28.12 24.71
CA PHE A 6 -8.75 28.41 25.66
C PHE A 6 -8.69 27.46 26.87
N LEU A 7 -8.69 26.13 26.64
CA LEU A 7 -8.65 25.14 27.70
C LEU A 7 -7.41 25.25 28.61
N ARG A 8 -6.29 25.71 28.06
CA ARG A 8 -5.04 25.82 28.81
C ARG A 8 -4.87 27.15 29.57
N PHE A 9 -5.29 28.24 28.97
CA PHE A 9 -4.92 29.58 29.42
C PHE A 9 -6.06 30.44 29.98
N SER A 10 -7.36 30.08 29.76
CA SER A 10 -8.50 30.89 30.14
C SER A 10 -8.51 31.27 31.62
N ASN A 11 -8.06 30.36 32.51
CA ASN A 11 -8.11 30.59 33.97
C ASN A 11 -6.78 31.10 34.57
N ARG A 12 -5.64 31.00 33.84
CA ARG A 12 -4.32 31.30 34.43
C ARG A 12 -3.59 32.50 33.83
N TYR A 13 -3.87 32.83 32.57
CA TYR A 13 -3.14 33.87 31.84
C TYR A 13 -4.05 34.62 30.86
N PRO A 14 -4.93 35.52 31.34
CA PRO A 14 -5.86 36.26 30.44
C PRO A 14 -5.15 37.11 29.40
N GLY A 15 -3.96 37.66 29.68
CA GLY A 15 -3.19 38.46 28.70
C GLY A 15 -2.68 37.76 27.49
N LEU A 16 -2.62 36.41 27.47
CA LEU A 16 -2.25 35.65 26.25
C LEU A 16 -3.35 35.67 25.17
N TRP A 17 -4.60 35.98 25.55
CA TRP A 17 -5.69 36.17 24.61
C TRP A 17 -5.69 37.52 23.92
N GLU A 18 -4.96 38.49 24.45
CA GLU A 18 -4.95 39.86 23.93
C GLU A 18 -4.15 39.97 22.64
N ASN A 19 -3.12 39.08 22.45
CA ASN A 19 -2.34 39.09 21.23
C ASN A 19 -2.90 38.14 20.15
N LYS A 20 -4.08 38.50 19.61
CA LYS A 20 -4.80 37.72 18.58
C LYS A 20 -3.96 37.49 17.32
N ALA A 21 -3.11 38.41 16.94
CA ALA A 21 -2.26 38.31 15.74
C ALA A 21 -1.21 37.20 15.89
N ALA A 22 -0.53 37.13 17.06
CA ALA A 22 0.44 36.07 17.33
C ALA A 22 -0.24 34.69 17.38
N LEU A 23 -1.40 34.57 18.05
CA LEU A 23 -2.19 33.33 18.10
C LEU A 23 -2.64 32.89 16.68
N PHE A 24 -2.97 33.81 15.82
CA PHE A 24 -3.34 33.50 14.43
C PHE A 24 -2.14 32.94 13.65
N ALA A 25 -0.99 33.62 13.67
CA ALA A 25 0.21 33.15 12.97
C ALA A 25 0.65 31.74 13.44
N GLN A 26 0.67 31.52 14.75
CA GLN A 26 0.96 30.22 15.34
C GLN A 26 -0.07 29.16 14.94
N GLY A 27 -1.35 29.53 14.88
CA GLY A 27 -2.44 28.67 14.41
C GLY A 27 -2.28 28.24 12.96
N VAL A 28 -1.87 29.15 12.11
CA VAL A 28 -1.60 28.89 10.70
C VAL A 28 -0.45 27.92 10.53
N VAL A 29 0.68 28.16 11.21
CA VAL A 29 1.85 27.25 11.16
C VAL A 29 1.48 25.86 11.66
N PHE A 30 0.73 25.76 12.77
CA PHE A 30 0.25 24.47 13.29
C PHE A 30 -0.64 23.75 12.27
N ALA A 31 -1.58 24.47 11.67
CA ALA A 31 -2.53 23.89 10.70
C ALA A 31 -1.83 23.36 9.44
N PHE A 32 -0.92 24.15 8.86
CA PHE A 32 -0.16 23.72 7.67
C PHE A 32 0.75 22.54 7.97
N THR A 33 1.48 22.55 9.09
CA THR A 33 2.34 21.44 9.49
C THR A 33 1.52 20.17 9.73
N MET A 34 0.40 20.30 10.43
CA MET A 34 -0.51 19.17 10.68
C MET A 34 -1.11 18.61 9.39
N LEU A 35 -1.59 19.49 8.49
CA LEU A 35 -2.13 19.10 7.19
C LEU A 35 -1.06 18.40 6.34
N GLY A 36 0.14 18.93 6.28
CA GLY A 36 1.26 18.30 5.58
C GLY A 36 1.59 16.90 6.11
N ALA A 37 1.60 16.72 7.43
CA ALA A 37 1.81 15.44 8.07
C ALA A 37 0.68 14.43 7.76
N LEU A 38 -0.58 14.86 7.79
CA LEU A 38 -1.73 14.02 7.45
C LEU A 38 -1.73 13.62 5.96
N ILE A 39 -1.30 14.52 5.07
CA ILE A 39 -1.10 14.21 3.64
C ILE A 39 0.04 13.21 3.47
N ALA A 40 1.17 13.40 4.16
CA ALA A 40 2.34 12.51 4.11
C ALA A 40 2.02 11.08 4.56
N VAL A 41 1.18 10.92 5.60
CA VAL A 41 0.69 9.61 6.07
C VAL A 41 -0.38 9.02 5.12
N GLY A 42 -0.80 9.77 4.09
CA GLY A 42 -1.75 9.32 3.08
C GLY A 42 -3.20 9.32 3.56
N LEU A 43 -3.57 10.18 4.53
CA LEU A 43 -4.95 10.27 5.02
C LEU A 43 -5.91 10.81 3.94
N TYR A 44 -5.41 11.64 3.02
CA TYR A 44 -6.19 12.27 1.94
C TYR A 44 -6.01 11.60 0.57
N HIS A 45 -5.45 10.39 0.53
CA HIS A 45 -5.44 9.64 -0.74
C HIS A 45 -6.87 9.34 -1.18
N ALA A 46 -7.19 9.65 -2.43
CA ALA A 46 -8.53 9.51 -3.01
C ALA A 46 -9.11 8.09 -2.94
N ARG A 47 -8.24 7.08 -2.82
CA ARG A 47 -8.60 5.65 -2.78
C ARG A 47 -8.14 4.99 -1.48
N GLN A 48 -8.70 5.43 -0.35
CA GLN A 48 -8.39 4.78 0.92
C GLN A 48 -9.03 3.41 0.99
N ARG A 49 -8.20 2.37 0.92
CA ARG A 49 -8.61 0.96 1.15
C ARG A 49 -8.60 0.56 2.62
N ALA A 50 -8.10 1.45 3.48
CA ALA A 50 -8.03 1.16 4.91
C ALA A 50 -9.44 1.12 5.51
N GLY A 51 -9.73 0.03 6.22
CA GLY A 51 -10.92 -0.04 7.07
C GLY A 51 -10.85 1.02 8.19
N THR A 52 -11.90 1.13 8.99
CA THR A 52 -12.03 2.12 10.07
C THR A 52 -10.80 2.17 11.00
N ILE A 53 -10.27 1.01 11.37
CA ILE A 53 -9.05 0.91 12.18
C ILE A 53 -7.84 1.54 11.46
N GLY A 54 -7.68 1.28 10.17
CA GLY A 54 -6.58 1.85 9.39
C GLY A 54 -6.66 3.37 9.25
N VAL A 55 -7.87 3.94 9.21
CA VAL A 55 -8.08 5.40 9.23
C VAL A 55 -7.69 5.97 10.59
N VAL A 56 -8.12 5.35 11.70
CA VAL A 56 -7.75 5.78 13.06
C VAL A 56 -6.23 5.77 13.25
N VAL A 57 -5.57 4.67 12.86
CA VAL A 57 -4.10 4.56 12.96
C VAL A 57 -3.39 5.67 12.16
N ARG A 58 -3.86 5.99 10.95
CA ARG A 58 -3.30 7.08 10.15
C ARG A 58 -3.54 8.45 10.75
N VAL A 59 -4.71 8.68 11.33
CA VAL A 59 -4.99 9.95 12.05
C VAL A 59 -4.03 10.11 13.22
N VAL A 60 -3.88 9.08 14.06
CA VAL A 60 -2.98 9.11 15.22
C VAL A 60 -1.52 9.30 14.76
N ALA A 61 -1.07 8.53 13.78
CA ALA A 61 0.29 8.65 13.24
C ALA A 61 0.54 10.03 12.59
N GLY A 62 -0.43 10.55 11.82
CA GLY A 62 -0.33 11.86 11.21
C GLY A 62 -0.29 12.99 12.23
N VAL A 63 -1.10 12.92 13.29
CA VAL A 63 -1.07 13.88 14.39
C VAL A 63 0.26 13.81 15.14
N ALA A 64 0.78 12.62 15.43
CA ALA A 64 2.07 12.45 16.09
C ALA A 64 3.21 13.03 15.24
N LEU A 65 3.23 12.76 13.93
CA LEU A 65 4.20 13.31 12.99
C LEU A 65 4.08 14.84 12.89
N GLY A 66 2.85 15.36 12.84
CA GLY A 66 2.58 16.79 12.82
C GLY A 66 3.08 17.51 14.08
N LEU A 67 2.84 16.91 15.25
CA LEU A 67 3.37 17.45 16.51
C LEU A 67 4.90 17.45 16.56
N ALA A 68 5.53 16.39 16.07
CA ALA A 68 6.98 16.36 15.95
C ALA A 68 7.49 17.47 15.02
N GLY A 69 6.86 17.68 13.88
CA GLY A 69 7.16 18.77 12.95
C GLY A 69 6.98 20.16 13.58
N VAL A 70 5.86 20.39 14.27
CA VAL A 70 5.61 21.64 15.00
C VAL A 70 6.66 21.86 16.09
N THR A 71 7.07 20.80 16.80
CA THR A 71 8.11 20.90 17.84
C THR A 71 9.44 21.35 17.25
N ILE A 72 9.83 20.81 16.08
CA ILE A 72 11.05 21.21 15.37
C ILE A 72 10.95 22.69 14.95
N ILE A 73 9.81 23.11 14.36
CA ILE A 73 9.60 24.49 13.95
C ILE A 73 9.70 25.45 15.15
N PHE A 74 9.12 25.10 16.29
CA PHE A 74 9.18 25.93 17.51
C PHE A 74 10.57 25.94 18.16
N TYR A 75 11.36 24.90 17.94
CA TYR A 75 12.76 24.90 18.36
C TYR A 75 13.60 25.90 17.53
N VAL A 76 13.33 25.95 16.21
CA VAL A 76 14.02 26.89 15.30
C VAL A 76 13.51 28.31 15.45
N PHE A 77 12.20 28.48 15.72
CA PHE A 77 11.52 29.77 15.86
C PHE A 77 10.86 29.90 17.25
N PRO A 78 11.61 30.21 18.33
CA PRO A 78 11.11 30.24 19.70
C PRO A 78 9.93 31.21 19.91
N THR A 79 9.82 32.25 19.09
CA THR A 79 8.70 33.22 19.14
C THR A 79 7.33 32.60 18.89
N LEU A 80 7.28 31.41 18.28
CA LEU A 80 6.04 30.66 17.98
C LEU A 80 5.67 29.67 19.08
N TYR A 81 6.43 29.56 20.16
CA TYR A 81 6.26 28.52 21.18
C TYR A 81 5.03 28.72 22.09
N PHE A 82 4.22 27.66 22.25
CA PHE A 82 3.00 27.64 23.07
C PHE A 82 3.11 26.98 24.45
N GLY A 83 4.23 26.40 24.78
CA GLY A 83 4.38 25.60 26.01
C GLY A 83 3.88 24.15 25.91
N ARG A 84 4.47 23.29 26.74
CA ARG A 84 4.31 21.81 26.65
C ARG A 84 2.87 21.34 26.84
N GLY A 85 2.10 21.94 27.76
CA GLY A 85 0.73 21.52 28.03
C GLY A 85 -0.25 21.80 26.89
N PHE A 86 0.05 22.77 26.00
CA PHE A 86 -0.75 23.05 24.82
C PHE A 86 -0.79 21.88 23.83
N PHE A 87 0.34 21.20 23.64
CA PHE A 87 0.45 20.09 22.71
C PHE A 87 -0.49 18.92 23.02
N ALA A 88 -0.67 18.59 24.30
CA ALA A 88 -1.56 17.51 24.71
C ALA A 88 -3.02 17.82 24.33
N TYR A 89 -3.49 19.03 24.62
CA TYR A 89 -4.84 19.47 24.23
C TYR A 89 -4.98 19.60 22.71
N ALA A 90 -3.95 20.12 22.02
CA ALA A 90 -3.96 20.25 20.57
C ALA A 90 -4.01 18.87 19.89
N ALA A 91 -3.23 17.90 20.37
CA ALA A 91 -3.27 16.53 19.88
C ALA A 91 -4.65 15.89 20.07
N PHE A 92 -5.19 15.96 21.27
CA PHE A 92 -6.50 15.39 21.58
C PHE A 92 -7.61 16.00 20.74
N LEU A 93 -7.70 17.34 20.68
CA LEU A 93 -8.70 18.04 19.90
C LEU A 93 -8.53 17.80 18.38
N SER A 94 -7.31 17.70 17.89
CA SER A 94 -7.06 17.38 16.48
C SER A 94 -7.54 15.98 16.12
N ILE A 95 -7.20 14.96 16.94
CA ILE A 95 -7.66 13.59 16.72
C ILE A 95 -9.19 13.54 16.76
N LEU A 96 -9.79 14.09 17.82
CA LEU A 96 -11.24 14.09 18.00
C LEU A 96 -11.94 14.82 16.86
N GLY A 97 -11.48 16.02 16.52
CA GLY A 97 -12.07 16.85 15.45
C GLY A 97 -11.97 16.19 14.07
N ILE A 98 -10.84 15.58 13.74
CA ILE A 98 -10.67 14.87 12.46
C ILE A 98 -11.57 13.63 12.40
N LEU A 99 -11.66 12.86 13.48
CA LEU A 99 -12.51 11.67 13.53
C LEU A 99 -13.99 12.04 13.44
N LEU A 100 -14.43 13.06 14.19
CA LEU A 100 -15.80 13.58 14.12
C LEU A 100 -16.14 14.09 12.73
N ALA A 101 -15.28 14.91 12.13
CA ALA A 101 -15.47 15.41 10.78
C ALA A 101 -15.62 14.27 9.77
N ARG A 102 -14.85 13.18 9.93
CA ARG A 102 -14.96 12.00 9.07
C ARG A 102 -16.25 11.22 9.26
N ILE A 103 -16.71 11.07 10.50
CA ILE A 103 -18.00 10.42 10.80
C ILE A 103 -19.15 11.24 10.20
N VAL A 104 -19.14 12.55 10.41
CA VAL A 104 -20.17 13.45 9.86
C VAL A 104 -20.14 13.39 8.33
N PHE A 105 -18.96 13.51 7.72
CA PHE A 105 -18.83 13.45 6.26
C PHE A 105 -19.32 12.12 5.70
N GLY A 106 -18.97 10.99 6.34
CA GLY A 106 -19.41 9.67 5.89
C GLY A 106 -20.91 9.41 6.05
N ASN A 107 -21.59 10.13 6.94
CA ASN A 107 -23.05 10.03 7.14
C ASN A 107 -23.86 11.01 6.28
N VAL A 108 -23.27 12.17 5.94
CA VAL A 108 -23.96 13.24 5.19
C VAL A 108 -23.74 13.09 3.69
N VAL A 109 -22.57 12.57 3.29
CA VAL A 109 -22.21 12.44 1.89
C VAL A 109 -22.54 11.04 1.39
N ASP A 110 -23.47 10.97 0.44
CA ASP A 110 -23.77 9.72 -0.25
C ASP A 110 -22.59 9.33 -1.16
N GLU A 111 -21.88 8.26 -0.79
CA GLU A 111 -20.75 7.73 -1.57
C GLU A 111 -21.17 7.35 -3.01
N GLU A 112 -22.46 7.05 -3.27
CA GLU A 112 -22.95 6.64 -4.59
C GLU A 112 -22.85 7.79 -5.62
N VAL A 113 -23.06 9.05 -5.20
CA VAL A 113 -23.01 10.22 -6.09
C VAL A 113 -21.60 10.48 -6.63
N PHE A 114 -20.56 10.08 -5.87
CA PHE A 114 -19.16 10.29 -6.25
C PHE A 114 -18.53 9.08 -6.95
N LYS A 115 -19.26 8.00 -7.16
CA LYS A 115 -18.78 6.86 -7.90
C LYS A 115 -18.75 7.16 -9.38
N ARG A 116 -17.62 6.89 -10.02
CA ARG A 116 -17.48 6.98 -11.47
C ARG A 116 -18.36 5.93 -12.14
N ARG A 117 -19.08 6.33 -13.13
CA ARG A 117 -19.97 5.48 -13.92
C ARG A 117 -19.15 4.82 -15.03
N VAL A 118 -19.04 3.50 -14.98
CA VAL A 118 -18.17 2.70 -15.84
C VAL A 118 -18.99 1.86 -16.79
N LEU A 119 -18.72 1.96 -18.08
CA LEU A 119 -19.22 1.05 -19.10
C LEU A 119 -18.09 0.07 -19.47
N VAL A 120 -18.37 -1.23 -19.45
CA VAL A 120 -17.39 -2.26 -19.78
C VAL A 120 -17.62 -2.73 -21.21
N PHE A 121 -16.63 -2.57 -22.08
CA PHE A 121 -16.66 -3.05 -23.45
C PHE A 121 -16.04 -4.44 -23.53
N GLY A 122 -16.90 -5.48 -23.63
CA GLY A 122 -16.61 -6.90 -23.52
C GLY A 122 -17.47 -7.58 -22.45
N ALA A 123 -17.93 -8.80 -22.71
CA ALA A 123 -18.73 -9.61 -21.79
C ALA A 123 -18.17 -11.03 -21.60
N GLY A 124 -16.96 -11.30 -22.06
CA GLY A 124 -16.30 -12.60 -22.00
C GLY A 124 -15.53 -12.85 -20.69
N LYS A 125 -14.58 -13.78 -20.72
CA LYS A 125 -13.77 -14.21 -19.56
C LYS A 125 -12.98 -13.07 -18.93
N ARG A 126 -12.48 -12.14 -19.74
CA ARG A 126 -11.75 -10.98 -19.22
C ARG A 126 -12.66 -10.06 -18.43
N ALA A 127 -13.88 -9.80 -18.94
CA ALA A 127 -14.91 -9.00 -18.28
C ALA A 127 -15.40 -9.63 -16.97
N GLU A 128 -15.44 -10.96 -16.88
CA GLU A 128 -15.78 -11.70 -15.65
C GLU A 128 -14.91 -11.29 -14.46
N SER A 129 -13.66 -10.96 -14.71
CA SER A 129 -12.75 -10.52 -13.66
C SER A 129 -13.24 -9.30 -12.88
N LEU A 130 -14.10 -8.46 -13.48
CA LEU A 130 -14.76 -7.31 -12.85
C LEU A 130 -15.97 -7.74 -12.01
N THR A 131 -16.71 -8.76 -12.45
CA THR A 131 -17.86 -9.30 -11.69
C THR A 131 -17.42 -10.03 -10.43
N MET A 132 -16.20 -10.60 -10.45
CA MET A 132 -15.60 -11.29 -9.31
C MET A 132 -15.06 -10.36 -8.22
N LEU A 133 -15.10 -9.04 -8.39
CA LEU A 133 -14.70 -8.08 -7.37
C LEU A 133 -15.74 -8.06 -6.24
N ARG A 134 -15.55 -8.89 -5.21
CA ARG A 134 -16.51 -9.05 -4.09
C ARG A 134 -16.29 -8.11 -2.92
N ARG A 135 -15.09 -7.50 -2.80
CA ARG A 135 -14.78 -6.65 -1.66
C ARG A 135 -15.38 -5.26 -1.87
N ARG A 136 -16.17 -4.79 -0.91
CA ARG A 136 -16.68 -3.40 -0.91
C ARG A 136 -15.58 -2.35 -1.10
N THR A 137 -14.37 -2.62 -0.59
CA THR A 137 -13.22 -1.73 -0.74
C THR A 137 -12.75 -1.57 -2.18
N ASP A 138 -12.89 -2.63 -3.00
CA ASP A 138 -12.44 -2.65 -4.39
C ASP A 138 -13.50 -2.02 -5.34
N GLN A 139 -14.74 -1.83 -4.86
CA GLN A 139 -15.87 -1.26 -5.61
C GLN A 139 -16.25 0.17 -5.18
N ARG A 140 -15.53 0.76 -4.22
CA ARG A 140 -15.90 2.08 -3.66
C ARG A 140 -15.79 3.23 -4.65
N GLY A 141 -14.88 3.15 -5.60
CA GLY A 141 -14.58 4.26 -6.51
C GLY A 141 -15.39 4.29 -7.80
N PHE A 142 -16.19 3.25 -8.11
CA PHE A 142 -16.89 3.14 -9.38
C PHE A 142 -18.18 2.32 -9.27
N LYS A 143 -19.04 2.50 -10.27
CA LYS A 143 -20.28 1.74 -10.46
C LYS A 143 -20.33 1.25 -11.91
N ILE A 144 -20.37 -0.07 -12.12
CA ILE A 144 -20.54 -0.63 -13.45
C ILE A 144 -22.01 -0.41 -13.86
N ILE A 145 -22.20 0.28 -14.96
CA ILE A 145 -23.53 0.57 -15.54
C ILE A 145 -23.99 -0.61 -16.40
N GLY A 146 -23.06 -1.24 -17.11
CA GLY A 146 -23.34 -2.44 -17.88
C GLY A 146 -22.12 -2.93 -18.65
N PHE A 147 -22.31 -4.07 -19.29
CA PHE A 147 -21.34 -4.72 -20.15
C PHE A 147 -21.86 -4.71 -21.59
N VAL A 148 -21.02 -4.36 -22.54
CA VAL A 148 -21.35 -4.40 -23.96
C VAL A 148 -20.76 -5.67 -24.54
N ARG A 149 -21.62 -6.56 -25.08
CA ARG A 149 -21.15 -7.80 -25.70
C ARG A 149 -20.50 -7.52 -27.04
N CYS A 150 -19.34 -8.13 -27.27
CA CYS A 150 -18.60 -8.06 -28.51
C CYS A 150 -18.65 -9.40 -29.26
N GLU A 151 -18.47 -9.35 -30.56
CA GLU A 151 -18.31 -10.57 -31.36
C GLU A 151 -17.06 -11.33 -30.91
N GLY A 152 -17.20 -12.62 -30.64
CA GLY A 152 -16.12 -13.47 -30.14
C GLY A 152 -15.97 -13.53 -28.63
N ASP A 153 -16.76 -12.77 -27.87
CA ASP A 153 -16.82 -12.92 -26.42
C ASP A 153 -17.63 -14.20 -26.04
N GLY A 154 -17.15 -14.93 -25.03
CA GLY A 154 -17.93 -16.03 -24.44
C GLY A 154 -19.12 -15.51 -23.63
N ASP A 155 -20.19 -16.34 -23.49
CA ASP A 155 -21.35 -16.04 -22.65
C ASP A 155 -21.03 -16.26 -21.16
N VAL A 156 -20.21 -15.37 -20.57
CA VAL A 156 -19.76 -15.50 -19.19
C VAL A 156 -20.44 -14.49 -18.26
N VAL A 157 -20.70 -13.29 -18.77
CA VAL A 157 -21.42 -12.26 -18.01
C VAL A 157 -22.94 -12.49 -18.15
N PRO A 158 -23.69 -12.48 -17.03
CA PRO A 158 -25.15 -12.64 -17.04
C PRO A 158 -25.86 -11.60 -17.91
N ASP A 159 -26.88 -12.00 -18.64
CA ASP A 159 -27.62 -11.15 -19.60
C ASP A 159 -28.31 -9.94 -18.95
N ASP A 160 -28.68 -10.04 -17.67
CA ASP A 160 -29.25 -8.93 -16.88
C ASP A 160 -28.30 -7.75 -16.72
N ARG A 161 -27.00 -7.97 -16.94
CA ARG A 161 -25.96 -6.95 -16.87
C ARG A 161 -25.46 -6.50 -18.25
N VAL A 162 -25.91 -7.15 -19.31
CA VAL A 162 -25.50 -6.80 -20.66
C VAL A 162 -26.38 -5.66 -21.18
N VAL A 163 -25.73 -4.62 -21.69
CA VAL A 163 -26.40 -3.49 -22.36
C VAL A 163 -26.33 -3.70 -23.86
N HIS A 164 -27.52 -3.77 -24.51
CA HIS A 164 -27.63 -3.79 -25.95
C HIS A 164 -27.60 -2.35 -26.47
N LEU A 165 -26.55 -1.98 -27.17
CA LEU A 165 -26.43 -0.67 -27.77
C LEU A 165 -27.33 -0.56 -29.00
N THR A 166 -28.32 0.31 -28.95
CA THR A 166 -29.19 0.65 -30.10
C THR A 166 -28.73 1.91 -30.82
N ILE A 167 -27.80 2.64 -30.23
CA ILE A 167 -27.16 3.85 -30.73
C ILE A 167 -25.64 3.70 -30.64
N PRO A 168 -24.84 4.51 -31.33
CA PRO A 168 -23.39 4.50 -31.22
C PRO A 168 -22.94 4.59 -29.77
N MET A 169 -21.86 3.87 -29.42
CA MET A 169 -21.37 3.75 -28.02
C MET A 169 -21.08 5.11 -27.38
N HIS A 170 -20.50 6.03 -28.12
CA HIS A 170 -20.18 7.38 -27.65
C HIS A 170 -21.43 8.22 -27.32
N GLU A 171 -22.53 8.04 -28.07
CA GLU A 171 -23.81 8.70 -27.79
C GLU A 171 -24.48 8.11 -26.55
N PHE A 172 -24.47 6.78 -26.44
CA PHE A 172 -24.95 6.08 -25.24
C PHE A 172 -24.17 6.51 -24.00
N ALA A 173 -22.84 6.61 -24.11
CA ALA A 173 -21.99 6.96 -23.00
C ALA A 173 -22.28 8.39 -22.48
N VAL A 174 -22.54 9.34 -23.38
CA VAL A 174 -22.95 10.68 -23.01
C VAL A 174 -24.35 10.68 -22.37
N ALA A 175 -25.32 10.00 -23.00
CA ALA A 175 -26.71 9.95 -22.50
C ALA A 175 -26.80 9.28 -21.13
N ALA A 176 -26.00 8.23 -20.89
CA ALA A 176 -25.92 7.53 -19.63
C ALA A 176 -24.95 8.17 -18.61
N SER A 177 -24.37 9.33 -18.92
CA SER A 177 -23.38 10.01 -18.08
C SER A 177 -22.25 9.06 -17.63
N ILE A 178 -21.66 8.37 -18.59
CA ILE A 178 -20.52 7.46 -18.36
C ILE A 178 -19.26 8.30 -18.22
N ASP A 179 -18.49 8.08 -17.16
CA ASP A 179 -17.21 8.73 -16.91
C ASP A 179 -16.04 7.98 -17.55
N GLU A 180 -16.16 6.63 -17.61
CA GLU A 180 -15.08 5.77 -18.08
C GLU A 180 -15.59 4.58 -18.88
N VAL A 181 -14.88 4.25 -19.95
CA VAL A 181 -15.06 3.02 -20.73
C VAL A 181 -13.89 2.09 -20.50
N VAL A 182 -14.14 0.86 -20.03
CA VAL A 182 -13.11 -0.14 -19.77
C VAL A 182 -13.13 -1.21 -20.86
N ILE A 183 -12.01 -1.39 -21.57
CA ILE A 183 -11.88 -2.35 -22.65
C ILE A 183 -11.53 -3.72 -22.06
N ALA A 184 -12.52 -4.64 -22.06
CA ALA A 184 -12.41 -5.99 -21.51
C ALA A 184 -12.70 -7.10 -22.54
N MET A 185 -12.56 -6.80 -23.85
CA MET A 185 -12.72 -7.78 -24.92
C MET A 185 -11.76 -8.96 -24.77
N ASP A 186 -12.22 -10.18 -25.03
CA ASP A 186 -11.36 -11.37 -25.03
C ASP A 186 -10.42 -11.39 -26.24
N ASP A 187 -10.92 -11.04 -27.43
CA ASP A 187 -10.09 -10.86 -28.65
C ASP A 187 -10.22 -9.43 -29.20
N ARG A 188 -9.11 -8.70 -29.23
CA ARG A 188 -9.02 -7.34 -29.75
C ARG A 188 -8.73 -7.28 -31.27
N ARG A 189 -8.45 -8.41 -31.90
CA ARG A 189 -8.12 -8.47 -33.33
C ARG A 189 -9.36 -8.41 -34.21
N GLN A 190 -10.50 -8.77 -33.63
CA GLN A 190 -11.78 -8.76 -34.34
C GLN A 190 -12.61 -7.57 -33.86
N ASN A 191 -13.10 -6.76 -34.81
CA ASN A 191 -14.08 -5.69 -34.62
C ASN A 191 -13.77 -4.72 -33.44
N PHE A 192 -12.50 -4.30 -33.30
CA PHE A 192 -12.15 -3.29 -32.29
C PHE A 192 -12.77 -1.93 -32.66
N PRO A 193 -13.64 -1.34 -31.82
CA PRO A 193 -14.41 -0.15 -32.16
C PRO A 193 -13.58 1.12 -31.98
N LEU A 194 -12.50 1.23 -32.77
CA LEU A 194 -11.54 2.33 -32.67
C LEU A 194 -12.21 3.70 -32.79
N HIS A 195 -13.13 3.86 -33.72
CA HIS A 195 -13.81 5.12 -33.98
C HIS A 195 -14.65 5.54 -32.78
N ASP A 196 -15.49 4.65 -32.25
CA ASP A 196 -16.35 4.94 -31.10
C ASP A 196 -15.54 5.25 -29.82
N LEU A 197 -14.41 4.55 -29.62
CA LEU A 197 -13.53 4.81 -28.49
C LEU A 197 -12.81 6.17 -28.61
N LEU A 198 -12.41 6.57 -29.83
CA LEU A 198 -11.85 7.90 -30.08
C LEU A 198 -12.88 8.99 -29.84
N GLU A 199 -14.13 8.81 -30.31
CA GLU A 199 -15.23 9.75 -30.07
C GLU A 199 -15.53 9.87 -28.57
N CYS A 200 -15.56 8.77 -27.81
CA CYS A 200 -15.66 8.80 -26.36
C CYS A 200 -14.56 9.69 -25.75
N ARG A 201 -13.32 9.50 -26.19
CA ARG A 201 -12.18 10.26 -25.69
C ARG A 201 -12.25 11.74 -26.01
N VAL A 202 -12.66 12.09 -27.23
CA VAL A 202 -12.89 13.50 -27.66
C VAL A 202 -13.98 14.17 -26.83
N LYS A 203 -15.01 13.41 -26.42
CA LYS A 203 -16.10 13.89 -25.55
C LYS A 203 -15.73 13.93 -24.07
N GLY A 204 -14.48 13.64 -23.71
CA GLY A 204 -13.97 13.72 -22.33
C GLY A 204 -14.23 12.47 -21.49
N ILE A 205 -14.67 11.37 -22.10
CA ILE A 205 -14.85 10.08 -21.43
C ILE A 205 -13.52 9.33 -21.42
N ASP A 206 -13.08 8.90 -20.24
CA ASP A 206 -11.81 8.17 -20.13
C ASP A 206 -11.95 6.76 -20.68
N VAL A 207 -10.97 6.36 -21.52
CA VAL A 207 -10.89 5.01 -22.08
C VAL A 207 -9.67 4.32 -21.50
N LEU A 208 -9.91 3.18 -20.84
CA LEU A 208 -8.89 2.43 -20.12
C LEU A 208 -8.85 0.97 -20.50
N ASP A 209 -7.65 0.39 -20.50
CA ASP A 209 -7.49 -1.05 -20.55
C ASP A 209 -7.92 -1.69 -19.21
N LEU A 210 -8.48 -2.92 -19.29
CA LEU A 210 -8.91 -3.69 -18.12
C LEU A 210 -7.81 -3.82 -17.06
N MET A 211 -6.57 -4.06 -17.47
CA MET A 211 -5.46 -4.23 -16.53
C MET A 211 -5.15 -2.94 -15.78
N ASN A 212 -5.09 -1.81 -16.48
CA ASN A 212 -4.88 -0.49 -15.85
C ASN A 212 -6.03 -0.14 -14.90
N PHE A 213 -7.27 -0.49 -15.28
CA PHE A 213 -8.43 -0.31 -14.43
C PHE A 213 -8.34 -1.17 -13.17
N LEU A 214 -8.06 -2.49 -13.31
CA LEU A 214 -7.94 -3.41 -12.18
C LEU A 214 -6.80 -3.03 -11.25
N GLU A 215 -5.63 -2.69 -11.78
CA GLU A 215 -4.50 -2.22 -10.98
C GLU A 215 -4.86 -0.95 -10.20
N ARG A 216 -5.48 0.01 -10.89
CA ARG A 216 -5.92 1.26 -10.29
C ARG A 216 -6.93 1.05 -9.16
N GLU A 217 -7.94 0.19 -9.36
CA GLU A 217 -9.01 -0.03 -8.38
C GLU A 217 -8.64 -1.04 -7.30
N THR A 218 -7.91 -2.11 -7.64
CA THR A 218 -7.57 -3.17 -6.69
C THR A 218 -6.16 -3.05 -6.10
N GLY A 219 -5.25 -2.25 -6.72
CA GLY A 219 -3.82 -2.16 -6.41
C GLY A 219 -3.09 -3.49 -6.59
N LYS A 220 -3.65 -4.37 -7.40
CA LYS A 220 -3.09 -5.68 -7.71
C LYS A 220 -3.08 -5.87 -9.21
N VAL A 221 -2.01 -6.43 -9.72
CA VAL A 221 -1.93 -6.92 -11.08
C VAL A 221 -2.47 -8.34 -11.11
N LYS A 222 -3.48 -8.61 -11.94
CA LYS A 222 -4.02 -9.96 -12.15
C LYS A 222 -3.24 -10.63 -13.27
N LEU A 223 -2.39 -11.58 -12.93
CA LEU A 223 -1.54 -12.29 -13.89
C LEU A 223 -2.33 -13.11 -14.91
N ASP A 224 -3.50 -13.63 -14.52
CA ASP A 224 -4.34 -14.49 -15.37
C ASP A 224 -4.92 -13.76 -16.60
N VAL A 225 -5.04 -12.44 -16.55
CA VAL A 225 -5.59 -11.61 -17.65
C VAL A 225 -4.54 -10.67 -18.24
N MET A 226 -3.27 -10.85 -17.86
CA MET A 226 -2.18 -9.99 -18.28
C MET A 226 -1.78 -10.24 -19.74
N ASN A 227 -1.72 -9.16 -20.52
CA ASN A 227 -1.14 -9.19 -21.85
C ASN A 227 0.33 -8.75 -21.81
N PRO A 228 1.24 -9.39 -22.57
CA PRO A 228 2.64 -8.98 -22.65
C PRO A 228 2.82 -7.50 -23.04
N SER A 229 1.97 -6.99 -23.92
CA SER A 229 1.97 -5.58 -24.34
C SER A 229 1.72 -4.61 -23.18
N TRP A 230 0.96 -5.03 -22.15
CA TRP A 230 0.74 -4.20 -20.97
C TRP A 230 2.04 -3.92 -20.21
N ILE A 231 2.92 -4.91 -20.08
CA ILE A 231 4.23 -4.74 -19.42
C ILE A 231 5.07 -3.69 -20.15
N ILE A 232 5.06 -3.72 -21.50
CA ILE A 232 5.84 -2.80 -22.33
C ILE A 232 5.37 -1.34 -22.15
N PHE A 233 4.05 -1.12 -22.06
CA PHE A 233 3.46 0.22 -21.97
C PHE A 233 3.18 0.69 -20.53
N SER A 234 3.45 -0.15 -19.52
CA SER A 234 3.23 0.26 -18.12
C SER A 234 4.35 1.18 -17.63
N ASP A 235 3.97 2.24 -16.90
CA ASP A 235 4.93 3.21 -16.33
C ASP A 235 5.69 2.67 -15.10
N GLY A 236 5.36 1.46 -14.63
CA GLY A 236 5.90 0.87 -13.40
C GLY A 236 7.41 0.57 -13.43
N PHE A 237 8.00 0.44 -14.62
CA PHE A 237 9.40 0.05 -14.81
C PHE A 237 10.38 1.24 -14.94
N LYS A 238 9.90 2.49 -14.85
CA LYS A 238 10.79 3.66 -14.88
C LYS A 238 11.60 3.75 -13.59
N ARG A 239 12.92 3.57 -13.71
CA ARG A 239 13.86 3.82 -12.62
C ARG A 239 14.00 5.33 -12.42
N ASN A 240 13.63 5.83 -11.24
CA ASN A 240 13.82 7.24 -10.87
C ASN A 240 14.88 7.31 -9.77
N GLY A 241 16.02 7.93 -10.06
CA GLY A 241 17.15 8.03 -9.13
C GLY A 241 16.80 8.67 -7.79
N LEU A 242 15.91 9.67 -7.77
CA LEU A 242 15.43 10.27 -6.52
C LEU A 242 14.63 9.27 -5.68
N ARG A 243 13.78 8.47 -6.32
CA ARG A 243 13.00 7.43 -5.64
C ARG A 243 13.92 6.34 -5.06
N GLU A 244 14.95 5.95 -5.80
CA GLU A 244 15.93 4.97 -5.33
C GLU A 244 16.76 5.53 -4.16
N PHE A 245 17.17 6.78 -4.22
CA PHE A 245 17.86 7.46 -3.14
C PHE A 245 17.01 7.54 -1.87
N VAL A 246 15.75 7.99 -1.97
CA VAL A 246 14.82 8.07 -0.83
C VAL A 246 14.56 6.69 -0.23
N ARG A 247 14.35 5.66 -1.08
CA ARG A 247 14.20 4.28 -0.63
C ARG A 247 15.44 3.82 0.14
N ARG A 248 16.65 4.05 -0.40
CA ARG A 248 17.89 3.65 0.24
C ARG A 248 18.14 4.38 1.55
N ALA A 249 17.87 5.67 1.61
CA ALA A 249 17.95 6.45 2.84
C ALA A 249 16.99 5.91 3.91
N PHE A 250 15.76 5.60 3.53
CA PHE A 250 14.79 4.97 4.43
C PHE A 250 15.28 3.59 4.92
N ASP A 251 15.76 2.73 4.02
CA ASP A 251 16.29 1.41 4.36
C ASP A 251 17.43 1.50 5.39
N LEU A 252 18.35 2.42 5.21
CA LEU A 252 19.47 2.65 6.13
C LEU A 252 18.98 3.13 7.50
N VAL A 253 18.16 4.19 7.54
CA VAL A 253 17.66 4.77 8.80
C VAL A 253 16.81 3.75 9.56
N ALA A 254 15.90 3.06 8.87
CA ALA A 254 15.04 2.06 9.50
C ALA A 254 15.85 0.85 10.01
N SER A 255 16.82 0.35 9.22
CA SER A 255 17.67 -0.78 9.64
C SER A 255 18.53 -0.43 10.85
N PHE A 256 19.17 0.75 10.87
CA PHE A 256 19.95 1.18 12.03
C PHE A 256 19.07 1.35 13.27
N GLY A 257 17.92 2.01 13.13
CA GLY A 257 16.98 2.19 14.24
C GLY A 257 16.46 0.86 14.80
N LEU A 258 16.07 -0.06 13.92
CA LEU A 258 15.60 -1.40 14.33
C LEU A 258 16.75 -2.22 14.97
N LEU A 259 17.95 -2.20 14.42
CA LEU A 259 19.10 -2.90 15.00
C LEU A 259 19.45 -2.35 16.38
N ALA A 260 19.43 -1.02 16.57
CA ALA A 260 19.68 -0.39 17.87
C ALA A 260 18.69 -0.83 18.96
N ILE A 261 17.46 -1.20 18.57
CA ILE A 261 16.43 -1.71 19.49
C ILE A 261 16.52 -3.23 19.62
N ALA A 262 16.75 -3.93 18.52
CA ALA A 262 16.63 -5.40 18.45
C ALA A 262 17.90 -6.15 18.88
N TRP A 263 19.08 -5.51 18.95
CA TRP A 263 20.34 -6.18 19.25
C TRP A 263 20.35 -6.99 20.58
N PRO A 264 19.70 -6.52 21.69
CA PRO A 264 19.68 -7.34 22.90
C PRO A 264 18.90 -8.63 22.71
N LEU A 265 17.75 -8.52 21.98
CA LEU A 265 16.92 -9.67 21.62
C LEU A 265 17.66 -10.65 20.70
N MET A 266 18.47 -10.13 19.78
CA MET A 266 19.29 -10.95 18.90
C MET A 266 20.37 -11.73 19.67
N ILE A 267 20.95 -11.14 20.71
CA ILE A 267 21.89 -11.85 21.61
C ILE A 267 21.18 -12.95 22.37
N VAL A 268 20.01 -12.66 22.95
CA VAL A 268 19.21 -13.66 23.67
C VAL A 268 18.85 -14.82 22.75
N ALA A 269 18.42 -14.54 21.51
CA ALA A 269 18.12 -15.58 20.51
C ALA A 269 19.36 -16.41 20.15
N ALA A 270 20.52 -15.80 19.99
CA ALA A 270 21.78 -16.48 19.70
C ALA A 270 22.19 -17.41 20.85
N ILE A 271 22.06 -16.95 22.10
CA ILE A 271 22.34 -17.77 23.30
C ILE A 271 21.35 -18.94 23.38
N ALA A 272 20.07 -18.70 23.15
CA ALA A 272 19.02 -19.72 23.18
C ALA A 272 19.28 -20.84 22.15
N ILE A 273 19.69 -20.49 20.91
CA ILE A 273 20.10 -21.46 19.90
C ILE A 273 21.28 -22.29 20.39
N LYS A 274 22.30 -21.68 21.00
CA LYS A 274 23.47 -22.37 21.53
C LYS A 274 23.13 -23.33 22.68
N ILE A 275 22.13 -23.00 23.50
CA ILE A 275 21.66 -23.85 24.59
C ILE A 275 20.90 -25.07 24.03
N GLU A 276 20.06 -24.89 22.99
CA GLU A 276 19.26 -25.98 22.42
C GLU A 276 20.08 -26.90 21.52
N ASP A 277 20.89 -26.35 20.60
CA ASP A 277 21.59 -27.11 19.55
C ASP A 277 23.07 -27.38 19.90
N GLY A 278 23.57 -26.87 21.04
CA GLY A 278 24.94 -27.02 21.50
C GLY A 278 25.89 -25.92 21.00
N LEU A 279 27.03 -25.77 21.69
CA LEU A 279 28.01 -24.70 21.44
C LEU A 279 28.64 -24.77 20.04
N GLY A 280 28.72 -25.94 19.42
CA GLY A 280 29.23 -26.13 18.06
C GLY A 280 28.27 -25.74 16.96
N ALA A 281 26.97 -25.65 17.25
CA ALA A 281 25.97 -25.33 16.22
C ALA A 281 26.10 -23.90 15.70
N PRO A 282 25.97 -23.65 14.38
CA PRO A 282 26.00 -22.30 13.84
C PRO A 282 24.70 -21.55 14.19
N ILE A 283 24.86 -20.30 14.63
CA ILE A 283 23.77 -19.40 15.03
C ILE A 283 22.96 -18.95 13.80
N PHE A 284 23.66 -18.64 12.71
CA PHE A 284 23.05 -18.12 11.50
C PHE A 284 22.86 -19.23 10.46
N TYR A 285 21.72 -19.17 9.79
CA TYR A 285 21.43 -19.91 8.59
C TYR A 285 21.55 -18.97 7.39
N ARG A 286 22.24 -19.42 6.34
CA ARG A 286 22.42 -18.69 5.09
C ARG A 286 21.69 -19.41 3.98
N GLN A 287 20.85 -18.69 3.25
CA GLN A 287 20.06 -19.24 2.15
C GLN A 287 20.28 -18.41 0.89
N ARG A 288 20.64 -19.07 -0.20
CA ARG A 288 20.74 -18.40 -1.49
C ARG A 288 19.36 -17.92 -1.96
N ARG A 289 19.27 -16.66 -2.36
CA ARG A 289 18.05 -16.02 -2.86
C ARG A 289 18.38 -15.15 -4.07
N VAL A 290 17.40 -15.00 -4.97
CA VAL A 290 17.49 -14.11 -6.11
C VAL A 290 17.05 -12.71 -5.70
N GLY A 291 17.92 -11.74 -5.90
CA GLY A 291 17.69 -10.32 -5.60
C GLY A 291 17.37 -9.50 -6.86
N ILE A 292 17.71 -8.22 -6.79
CA ILE A 292 17.50 -7.28 -7.89
C ILE A 292 18.34 -7.70 -9.11
N ASP A 293 17.79 -7.48 -10.28
CA ASP A 293 18.41 -7.79 -11.59
C ASP A 293 18.85 -9.27 -11.74
N GLY A 294 18.27 -10.19 -10.92
CA GLY A 294 18.60 -11.62 -10.99
C GLY A 294 19.86 -12.02 -10.22
N GLU A 295 20.52 -11.10 -9.53
CA GLU A 295 21.73 -11.40 -8.75
C GLU A 295 21.42 -12.26 -7.53
N VAL A 296 22.26 -13.26 -7.28
CA VAL A 296 22.07 -14.19 -6.17
C VAL A 296 22.83 -13.69 -4.94
N PHE A 297 22.13 -13.51 -3.84
CA PHE A 297 22.71 -13.14 -2.55
C PHE A 297 22.42 -14.15 -1.45
N ASN A 298 23.14 -14.08 -0.32
CA ASN A 298 22.93 -14.91 0.85
C ASN A 298 22.01 -14.20 1.86
N LEU A 299 20.76 -14.65 1.94
CA LEU A 299 19.82 -14.21 2.96
C LEU A 299 20.21 -14.75 4.32
N LEU A 300 20.34 -13.89 5.32
CA LEU A 300 20.71 -14.22 6.69
C LEU A 300 19.47 -14.42 7.56
N LYS A 301 19.43 -15.53 8.29
CA LYS A 301 18.40 -15.80 9.32
C LYS A 301 19.04 -16.42 10.55
N PHE A 302 18.38 -16.31 11.69
CA PHE A 302 18.70 -17.22 12.79
C PHE A 302 18.31 -18.65 12.43
N ARG A 303 19.11 -19.60 12.89
CA ARG A 303 18.79 -21.01 12.73
C ARG A 303 17.56 -21.35 13.56
N SER A 304 16.54 -21.87 12.92
CA SER A 304 15.27 -22.29 13.52
C SER A 304 14.92 -23.74 13.24
N MET A 305 15.85 -24.47 12.57
CA MET A 305 15.74 -25.88 12.25
C MET A 305 17.01 -26.59 12.65
N SER A 306 16.92 -27.91 12.88
CA SER A 306 18.06 -28.79 13.21
C SER A 306 19.19 -28.70 12.17
N VAL A 307 20.43 -28.98 12.58
CA VAL A 307 21.61 -28.86 11.71
C VAL A 307 21.48 -29.69 10.43
N ASN A 308 20.80 -30.81 10.51
CA ASN A 308 20.63 -31.76 9.40
C ASN A 308 19.31 -31.60 8.63
N ALA A 309 18.60 -30.49 8.82
CA ALA A 309 17.29 -30.28 8.24
C ALA A 309 17.25 -30.29 6.69
N GLU A 310 18.36 -30.00 6.02
CA GLU A 310 18.54 -30.05 4.56
C GLU A 310 19.71 -30.96 4.15
N ALA A 311 19.97 -32.03 4.87
CA ALA A 311 21.07 -32.96 4.56
C ALA A 311 20.95 -33.58 3.15
N ASP A 312 19.73 -33.72 2.63
CA ASP A 312 19.47 -34.27 1.30
C ASP A 312 19.71 -33.26 0.17
N GLY A 313 20.10 -32.03 0.47
CA GLY A 313 20.39 -30.95 -0.52
C GLY A 313 19.20 -30.51 -1.38
N LYS A 314 17.99 -31.05 -1.14
CA LYS A 314 16.81 -30.73 -1.93
C LYS A 314 16.04 -29.55 -1.31
N ALA A 315 15.79 -28.53 -2.14
CA ALA A 315 14.94 -27.41 -1.76
C ALA A 315 13.49 -27.89 -1.54
N GLN A 316 13.00 -27.79 -0.32
CA GLN A 316 11.61 -28.13 0.02
C GLN A 316 10.86 -26.90 0.55
N TRP A 317 9.59 -26.79 0.16
CA TRP A 317 8.68 -25.81 0.74
C TRP A 317 8.44 -26.12 2.21
N ALA A 318 8.40 -25.08 3.06
CA ALA A 318 8.08 -25.25 4.48
C ALA A 318 6.66 -25.81 4.64
N GLN A 319 6.51 -26.91 5.36
CA GLN A 319 5.22 -27.53 5.67
C GLN A 319 4.66 -26.98 6.99
N LYS A 320 3.33 -27.06 7.15
CA LYS A 320 2.68 -26.76 8.41
C LYS A 320 3.02 -27.88 9.40
N ASN A 321 3.62 -27.54 10.56
CA ASN A 321 4.14 -28.48 11.58
C ASN A 321 5.35 -29.32 11.12
N ASP A 322 6.32 -28.68 10.47
CA ASP A 322 7.56 -29.31 10.01
C ASP A 322 8.39 -29.84 11.21
N SER A 323 8.61 -31.13 11.27
CA SER A 323 9.33 -31.83 12.36
C SER A 323 10.81 -31.42 12.50
N ARG A 324 11.36 -30.76 11.49
CA ARG A 324 12.73 -30.23 11.47
C ARG A 324 12.93 -28.98 12.32
N VAL A 325 11.83 -28.34 12.72
CA VAL A 325 11.86 -27.08 13.49
C VAL A 325 12.15 -27.37 14.94
N THR A 326 13.16 -26.68 15.53
CA THR A 326 13.49 -26.80 16.94
C THR A 326 12.45 -26.10 17.82
N ARG A 327 12.42 -26.35 19.15
CA ARG A 327 11.44 -25.72 20.05
C ARG A 327 11.62 -24.21 20.10
N ILE A 328 12.87 -23.75 20.27
CA ILE A 328 13.21 -22.32 20.22
C ILE A 328 12.97 -21.75 18.82
N GLY A 329 13.30 -22.53 17.79
CA GLY A 329 13.03 -22.20 16.41
C GLY A 329 11.54 -21.94 16.12
N ALA A 330 10.65 -22.74 16.69
CA ALA A 330 9.20 -22.54 16.57
C ALA A 330 8.74 -21.20 17.19
N LEU A 331 9.26 -20.86 18.37
CA LEU A 331 8.99 -19.58 19.02
C LEU A 331 9.52 -18.41 18.19
N MET A 332 10.77 -18.48 17.72
CA MET A 332 11.37 -17.44 16.89
C MET A 332 10.60 -17.22 15.58
N ARG A 333 10.16 -18.30 14.91
CA ARG A 333 9.32 -18.20 13.69
C ARG A 333 7.96 -17.59 13.96
N LYS A 334 7.32 -17.92 15.09
CA LYS A 334 6.04 -17.31 15.49
C LYS A 334 6.16 -15.82 15.76
N THR A 335 7.28 -15.37 16.32
CA THR A 335 7.55 -13.98 16.68
C THR A 335 8.34 -13.21 15.60
N ARG A 336 8.75 -13.88 14.53
CA ARG A 336 9.60 -13.35 13.46
C ARG A 336 11.00 -12.89 13.92
N ILE A 337 11.46 -13.32 15.07
CA ILE A 337 12.81 -13.04 15.56
C ILE A 337 13.87 -13.72 14.68
N ASP A 338 13.55 -14.86 14.08
CA ASP A 338 14.42 -15.55 13.13
C ASP A 338 14.80 -14.72 11.91
N GLU A 339 14.01 -13.71 11.55
CA GLU A 339 14.23 -12.83 10.41
C GLU A 339 15.05 -11.56 10.74
N LEU A 340 15.30 -11.25 12.03
CA LEU A 340 16.05 -10.05 12.43
C LEU A 340 17.44 -9.91 11.78
N PRO A 341 18.23 -10.99 11.54
CA PRO A 341 19.51 -10.87 10.85
C PRO A 341 19.40 -10.34 9.40
N GLN A 342 18.21 -10.39 8.77
CA GLN A 342 18.00 -9.82 7.43
C GLN A 342 18.20 -8.28 7.41
N LEU A 343 18.10 -7.60 8.56
CA LEU A 343 18.43 -6.18 8.67
C LEU A 343 19.86 -5.91 8.18
N LEU A 344 20.79 -6.86 8.34
CA LEU A 344 22.15 -6.74 7.80
C LEU A 344 22.18 -6.84 6.28
N ASN A 345 21.30 -7.66 5.67
CA ASN A 345 21.16 -7.69 4.21
C ASN A 345 20.60 -6.37 3.67
N VAL A 346 19.62 -5.77 4.38
CA VAL A 346 19.09 -4.46 4.00
C VAL A 346 20.19 -3.38 4.10
N LEU A 347 20.98 -3.39 5.16
CA LEU A 347 22.11 -2.45 5.31
C LEU A 347 23.15 -2.60 4.20
N ARG A 348 23.44 -3.82 3.76
CA ARG A 348 24.36 -4.09 2.64
C ARG A 348 23.79 -3.64 1.30
N GLY A 349 22.46 -3.62 1.17
CA GLY A 349 21.77 -3.32 -0.08
C GLY A 349 21.35 -4.56 -0.88
N ASP A 350 21.54 -5.77 -0.31
CA ASP A 350 21.12 -7.01 -0.94
C ASP A 350 19.59 -7.07 -1.11
N MET A 351 18.85 -6.40 -0.21
CA MET A 351 17.39 -6.32 -0.22
C MET A 351 16.90 -5.00 0.40
N SER A 352 15.61 -4.72 0.26
CA SER A 352 14.93 -3.54 0.82
C SER A 352 13.74 -3.96 1.68
N PHE A 353 13.29 -3.10 2.59
CA PHE A 353 12.04 -3.32 3.35
C PHE A 353 10.81 -3.40 2.44
N VAL A 354 10.84 -2.68 1.34
CA VAL A 354 9.73 -2.62 0.38
C VAL A 354 10.17 -3.20 -0.95
N GLY A 355 9.57 -4.33 -1.32
CA GLY A 355 9.87 -5.02 -2.56
C GLY A 355 9.25 -6.41 -2.62
N PRO A 356 9.38 -7.12 -3.74
CA PRO A 356 8.98 -8.50 -3.85
C PRO A 356 9.85 -9.37 -2.92
N ARG A 357 9.26 -10.45 -2.42
CA ARG A 357 10.00 -11.39 -1.57
C ARG A 357 11.05 -12.12 -2.42
N PRO A 358 12.33 -12.10 -2.03
CA PRO A 358 13.35 -12.84 -2.75
C PRO A 358 13.11 -14.34 -2.65
N GLU A 359 13.04 -15.03 -3.80
CA GLU A 359 12.81 -16.48 -3.87
C GLU A 359 14.12 -17.26 -4.11
N ARG A 360 14.10 -18.59 -3.91
CA ARG A 360 15.26 -19.46 -4.19
C ARG A 360 15.46 -19.56 -5.70
N PRO A 361 16.71 -19.65 -6.20
CA PRO A 361 16.99 -19.75 -7.65
C PRO A 361 16.23 -20.90 -8.32
N GLU A 362 16.11 -22.04 -7.62
CA GLU A 362 15.41 -23.24 -8.12
C GLU A 362 13.91 -22.97 -8.31
N PHE A 363 13.31 -22.15 -7.45
CA PHE A 363 11.91 -21.80 -7.55
C PHE A 363 11.66 -20.70 -8.58
N VAL A 364 12.58 -19.77 -8.74
CA VAL A 364 12.49 -18.73 -9.78
C VAL A 364 12.44 -19.35 -11.17
N SER A 365 13.27 -20.38 -11.43
CA SER A 365 13.23 -21.10 -12.70
C SER A 365 11.86 -21.73 -12.98
N GLN A 366 11.28 -22.42 -11.98
CA GLN A 366 9.95 -23.02 -12.10
C GLN A 366 8.84 -21.97 -12.24
N LEU A 367 8.96 -20.83 -11.57
CA LEU A 367 7.99 -19.73 -11.66
C LEU A 367 8.05 -19.04 -13.01
N ASN A 368 9.24 -18.85 -13.60
CA ASN A 368 9.41 -18.31 -14.96
C ASN A 368 8.73 -19.16 -16.03
N GLU A 369 8.68 -20.50 -15.85
CA GLU A 369 7.98 -21.39 -16.78
C GLU A 369 6.45 -21.24 -16.68
N ARG A 370 5.93 -20.91 -15.50
CA ARG A 370 4.49 -20.80 -15.24
C ARG A 370 3.92 -19.40 -15.39
N ILE A 371 4.72 -18.42 -15.05
CA ILE A 371 4.33 -16.99 -15.04
C ILE A 371 5.27 -16.26 -16.00
N PRO A 372 4.79 -15.88 -17.19
CA PRO A 372 5.58 -15.12 -18.13
C PRO A 372 6.12 -13.84 -17.47
N TYR A 373 7.42 -13.60 -17.61
CA TYR A 373 8.08 -12.39 -17.09
C TYR A 373 8.13 -12.26 -15.55
N TYR A 374 8.19 -13.40 -14.84
CA TYR A 374 8.33 -13.45 -13.38
C TYR A 374 9.61 -12.75 -12.88
#